data_3da97bc4ba31c1500f58dfeaf4ad98c4
#
_entry.id   3da97bc4ba31c1500f58dfeaf4ad98c4
#
_cell.length_a   1.000
_cell.length_b   1.000
_cell.length_c   1.000
_cell.angle_alpha   90.00
_cell.angle_beta   90.00
_cell.angle_gamma   90.00
#
_symmetry.space_group_name_H-M   'P 1'
#
loop_
_entity.id
_entity.type
_entity.pdbx_description
1 polymer ?
#
loop_
_entity_poly.entity_id
_entity_poly.type
_entity_poly.pdbx_seq_one_letter_code
_entity_poly.pdbx_strand_id
1 'polypeptide(L)'
;MATPTKVRYFDGKISTAHTADIMPLSYQGKTDGFIISYGGHELRYFSDDGEYLPAVGGSPHALMMKDGSRIEFIHGVPEWLTLEKQSLFAKIAHMESQWVWIGTSVVIMCVLVFGMFKFAIPLAAHHIAQRLPADIMMAVGDQAESYVMDMTTPSTLPKSRQDDIVALYDKLDGNPKAKIIVRGGGDVGANALAIPNNTIIITDELIHLTDDDNQILAVLAHEQGHLVHRHSLEQAINSLGISVLIVVITGDTSDMLLTLPALLTVVDYSQKAELQADRFAINELKRLNVSAIHLADFFEKMKQEQGDGQGHWSLLSTHPKTDKRIEQVYQYQ
;
A
#
# COMPACT_ATOMS: atom_id res chain seq x y z
N MET A 1 1.43 -64.63 3.17
CA MET A 1 0.19 -63.89 2.92
C MET A 1 0.28 -62.62 3.72
N ALA A 2 0.04 -61.44 3.11
CA ALA A 2 0.02 -60.19 3.85
C ALA A 2 -1.20 -60.17 4.79
N THR A 3 -1.04 -59.71 6.01
CA THR A 3 -2.13 -59.57 6.97
C THR A 3 -3.06 -58.44 6.53
N PRO A 4 -4.38 -58.62 6.60
CA PRO A 4 -5.34 -57.58 6.28
C PRO A 4 -5.13 -56.36 7.22
N THR A 5 -5.15 -55.18 6.64
CA THR A 5 -5.05 -53.92 7.38
C THR A 5 -6.42 -53.26 7.46
N LYS A 6 -6.83 -52.80 8.65
CA LYS A 6 -8.12 -52.13 8.83
C LYS A 6 -8.05 -50.68 8.37
N VAL A 7 -9.05 -50.31 7.57
CA VAL A 7 -9.21 -48.94 7.03
C VAL A 7 -10.65 -48.45 7.21
N ARG A 8 -10.88 -47.16 7.12
CA ARG A 8 -12.23 -46.60 6.92
C ARG A 8 -12.45 -46.43 5.42
N TYR A 9 -13.54 -46.99 4.94
CA TYR A 9 -13.94 -46.90 3.54
C TYR A 9 -15.22 -46.11 3.40
N PHE A 10 -15.24 -45.15 2.48
CA PHE A 10 -16.42 -44.40 2.07
C PHE A 10 -16.69 -44.74 0.60
N ASP A 11 -17.92 -45.08 0.28
CA ASP A 11 -18.31 -45.55 -1.06
C ASP A 11 -18.56 -44.42 -2.09
N GLY A 12 -18.34 -43.15 -1.68
CA GLY A 12 -18.58 -41.97 -2.51
C GLY A 12 -20.04 -41.61 -2.74
N LYS A 13 -21.00 -42.42 -2.22
CA LYS A 13 -22.44 -42.17 -2.39
C LYS A 13 -23.11 -41.67 -1.13
N ILE A 14 -22.67 -42.14 0.01
CA ILE A 14 -23.16 -41.68 1.33
C ILE A 14 -22.00 -41.33 2.23
N SER A 15 -22.26 -40.42 3.20
CA SER A 15 -21.22 -39.92 4.14
C SER A 15 -20.90 -40.92 5.27
N THR A 16 -21.36 -42.14 5.19
CA THR A 16 -21.14 -43.17 6.24
C THR A 16 -19.84 -43.91 5.99
N ALA A 17 -18.98 -43.93 7.02
CA ALA A 17 -17.75 -44.71 6.98
C ALA A 17 -18.03 -46.18 7.27
N HIS A 18 -17.50 -47.07 6.44
CA HIS A 18 -17.50 -48.50 6.68
C HIS A 18 -16.13 -48.95 7.18
N THR A 19 -16.12 -49.84 8.19
CA THR A 19 -14.87 -50.53 8.55
C THR A 19 -14.60 -51.58 7.50
N ALA A 20 -13.46 -51.51 6.83
CA ALA A 20 -13.07 -52.42 5.76
C ALA A 20 -11.67 -53.00 6.00
N ASP A 21 -11.41 -54.11 5.43
CA ASP A 21 -10.09 -54.75 5.40
C ASP A 21 -9.47 -54.53 4.00
N ILE A 22 -8.24 -53.98 3.96
CA ILE A 22 -7.48 -53.81 2.74
C ILE A 22 -6.37 -54.90 2.65
N MET A 23 -6.25 -55.53 1.49
CA MET A 23 -5.22 -56.53 1.21
C MET A 23 -4.58 -56.32 -0.16
N PRO A 24 -3.30 -56.65 -0.34
CA PRO A 24 -2.65 -56.52 -1.64
C PRO A 24 -3.24 -57.52 -2.65
N LEU A 25 -3.51 -57.03 -3.87
CA LEU A 25 -3.85 -57.85 -5.02
C LEU A 25 -2.54 -58.20 -5.74
N SER A 26 -2.10 -59.45 -5.59
CA SER A 26 -0.89 -59.92 -6.26
C SER A 26 -1.27 -60.64 -7.56
N TYR A 27 -0.86 -60.09 -8.70
CA TYR A 27 -1.00 -60.71 -10.01
C TYR A 27 0.39 -60.83 -10.67
N GLN A 28 0.78 -62.04 -11.05
CA GLN A 28 2.09 -62.35 -11.67
C GLN A 28 3.30 -61.81 -10.91
N GLY A 29 3.25 -61.76 -9.57
CA GLY A 29 4.37 -61.34 -8.72
C GLY A 29 4.54 -59.81 -8.57
N LYS A 30 3.67 -59.02 -9.16
CA LYS A 30 3.58 -57.57 -8.96
C LYS A 30 2.37 -57.21 -8.10
N THR A 31 2.56 -56.31 -7.15
CA THR A 31 1.48 -55.81 -6.30
C THR A 31 1.02 -54.45 -6.84
N ASP A 32 0.29 -54.46 -7.94
CA ASP A 32 -0.16 -53.23 -8.63
C ASP A 32 -1.57 -52.80 -8.20
N GLY A 33 -2.20 -53.50 -7.24
CA GLY A 33 -3.55 -53.22 -6.78
C GLY A 33 -3.84 -53.75 -5.38
N PHE A 34 -5.07 -53.52 -4.93
CA PHE A 34 -5.55 -53.98 -3.63
C PHE A 34 -7.05 -54.35 -3.66
N ILE A 35 -7.45 -55.17 -2.71
CA ILE A 35 -8.83 -55.56 -2.48
C ILE A 35 -9.32 -54.90 -1.21
N ILE A 36 -10.52 -54.32 -1.24
CA ILE A 36 -11.24 -53.80 -0.07
C ILE A 36 -12.43 -54.73 0.19
N SER A 37 -12.48 -55.27 1.40
CA SER A 37 -13.58 -56.16 1.85
C SER A 37 -14.37 -55.45 2.94
N TYR A 38 -15.66 -55.20 2.72
CA TYR A 38 -16.59 -54.63 3.70
C TYR A 38 -18.02 -55.17 3.48
N GLY A 39 -18.74 -55.47 4.58
CA GLY A 39 -20.14 -55.88 4.52
C GLY A 39 -20.42 -57.10 3.64
N GLY A 40 -19.45 -58.01 3.44
CA GLY A 40 -19.55 -59.14 2.55
C GLY A 40 -19.30 -58.85 1.07
N HIS A 41 -18.93 -57.62 0.75
CA HIS A 41 -18.54 -57.22 -0.62
C HIS A 41 -17.03 -57.13 -0.75
N GLU A 42 -16.50 -57.46 -1.92
CA GLU A 42 -15.10 -57.31 -2.29
C GLU A 42 -15.00 -56.36 -3.50
N LEU A 43 -14.25 -55.30 -3.33
CA LEU A 43 -13.94 -54.32 -4.39
C LEU A 43 -12.45 -54.40 -4.72
N ARG A 44 -12.13 -54.33 -6.01
CA ARG A 44 -10.74 -54.35 -6.50
C ARG A 44 -10.38 -53.00 -7.07
N TYR A 45 -9.26 -52.46 -6.59
CA TYR A 45 -8.71 -51.21 -7.03
C TYR A 45 -7.25 -51.36 -7.47
N PHE A 46 -6.82 -50.52 -8.38
CA PHE A 46 -5.42 -50.39 -8.76
C PHE A 46 -4.84 -49.12 -8.18
N SER A 47 -3.54 -49.13 -7.82
CA SER A 47 -2.86 -47.99 -7.20
C SER A 47 -2.89 -46.71 -8.07
N ASP A 48 -2.90 -46.88 -9.40
CA ASP A 48 -2.97 -45.78 -10.37
C ASP A 48 -4.37 -45.13 -10.50
N ASP A 49 -5.40 -45.73 -9.91
CA ASP A 49 -6.76 -45.22 -9.92
C ASP A 49 -7.09 -44.31 -8.73
N GLY A 50 -6.13 -44.07 -7.85
CA GLY A 50 -6.29 -43.23 -6.66
C GLY A 50 -5.31 -42.11 -6.56
N GLU A 51 -5.78 -40.98 -6.00
CA GLU A 51 -4.98 -39.87 -5.59
C GLU A 51 -4.67 -39.96 -4.09
N TYR A 52 -3.39 -39.95 -3.73
CA TYR A 52 -2.97 -39.98 -2.34
C TYR A 52 -3.12 -38.61 -1.69
N LEU A 53 -3.84 -38.58 -0.57
CA LEU A 53 -4.02 -37.44 0.28
C LEU A 53 -3.22 -37.61 1.57
N PRO A 54 -2.17 -36.79 1.82
CA PRO A 54 -1.39 -36.91 3.04
C PRO A 54 -2.21 -36.49 4.27
N ALA A 55 -1.78 -36.90 5.45
CA ALA A 55 -2.37 -36.48 6.73
C ALA A 55 -2.14 -35.00 6.92
N VAL A 56 -3.22 -34.20 7.10
CA VAL A 56 -3.18 -32.77 7.32
C VAL A 56 -4.17 -32.39 8.43
N GLY A 57 -3.75 -31.56 9.39
CA GLY A 57 -4.65 -30.98 10.38
C GLY A 57 -5.41 -31.99 11.25
N GLY A 58 -4.83 -33.16 11.54
CA GLY A 58 -5.45 -34.23 12.31
C GLY A 58 -6.29 -35.23 11.49
N SER A 59 -6.42 -35.02 10.15
CA SER A 59 -7.03 -36.02 9.26
C SER A 59 -6.04 -37.18 8.97
N PRO A 60 -6.50 -38.43 8.91
CA PRO A 60 -5.63 -39.55 8.55
C PRO A 60 -5.18 -39.48 7.09
N HIS A 61 -4.11 -40.21 6.76
CA HIS A 61 -3.76 -40.49 5.36
C HIS A 61 -4.94 -41.10 4.62
N ALA A 62 -5.20 -40.68 3.40
CA ALA A 62 -6.29 -41.18 2.60
C ALA A 62 -5.91 -41.42 1.14
N LEU A 63 -6.67 -42.27 0.47
CA LEU A 63 -6.61 -42.47 -0.96
C LEU A 63 -8.00 -42.15 -1.54
N MET A 64 -8.06 -41.20 -2.45
CA MET A 64 -9.27 -40.80 -3.16
C MET A 64 -9.28 -41.53 -4.50
N MET A 65 -10.27 -42.39 -4.73
CA MET A 65 -10.37 -43.15 -5.96
C MET A 65 -11.13 -42.38 -7.03
N LYS A 66 -10.91 -42.72 -8.31
CA LYS A 66 -11.58 -42.09 -9.46
C LYS A 66 -13.11 -42.29 -9.47
N ASP A 67 -13.61 -43.30 -8.80
CA ASP A 67 -15.05 -43.55 -8.65
C ASP A 67 -15.72 -42.70 -7.56
N GLY A 68 -14.94 -41.82 -6.88
CA GLY A 68 -15.40 -41.00 -5.78
C GLY A 68 -15.34 -41.70 -4.43
N SER A 69 -14.91 -42.93 -4.34
CA SER A 69 -14.70 -43.60 -3.07
C SER A 69 -13.43 -43.11 -2.37
N ARG A 70 -13.41 -43.17 -1.02
CA ARG A 70 -12.30 -42.71 -0.18
C ARG A 70 -11.91 -43.81 0.82
N ILE A 71 -10.61 -44.04 0.92
CA ILE A 71 -10.02 -44.99 1.85
C ILE A 71 -9.14 -44.23 2.82
N GLU A 72 -9.44 -44.30 4.12
CA GLU A 72 -8.65 -43.63 5.18
C GLU A 72 -7.85 -44.68 5.98
N PHE A 73 -6.55 -44.42 6.10
CA PHE A 73 -5.59 -45.27 6.79
C PHE A 73 -5.45 -44.83 8.25
N ILE A 74 -6.21 -45.44 9.15
CA ILE A 74 -6.24 -45.08 10.59
C ILE A 74 -4.92 -45.45 11.29
N HIS A 75 -4.26 -46.53 10.87
CA HIS A 75 -3.03 -47.03 11.46
C HIS A 75 -1.77 -46.79 10.59
N GLY A 76 -1.85 -45.82 9.67
CA GLY A 76 -0.79 -45.56 8.68
C GLY A 76 -0.98 -46.39 7.40
N VAL A 77 -0.31 -45.93 6.34
CA VAL A 77 -0.34 -46.59 5.03
C VAL A 77 0.45 -47.88 5.14
N PRO A 78 -0.10 -49.02 4.68
CA PRO A 78 0.61 -50.32 4.71
C PRO A 78 1.90 -50.27 3.86
N GLU A 79 2.98 -50.86 4.35
CA GLU A 79 4.31 -50.85 3.66
C GLU A 79 4.29 -51.47 2.24
N TRP A 80 3.33 -52.39 1.97
CA TRP A 80 3.19 -53.01 0.66
C TRP A 80 2.49 -52.10 -0.36
N LEU A 81 1.82 -51.02 0.07
CA LEU A 81 1.11 -50.08 -0.79
C LEU A 81 2.06 -48.94 -1.19
N THR A 82 2.73 -49.12 -2.32
CA THR A 82 3.63 -48.10 -2.87
C THR A 82 2.83 -47.06 -3.63
N LEU A 83 2.69 -45.87 -3.05
CA LEU A 83 1.99 -44.75 -3.67
C LEU A 83 3.00 -43.92 -4.44
N GLU A 84 3.22 -44.19 -5.69
CA GLU A 84 4.34 -43.65 -6.50
C GLU A 84 4.27 -42.15 -6.88
N LYS A 85 3.15 -41.50 -6.67
CA LYS A 85 3.04 -40.07 -6.96
C LYS A 85 2.91 -39.27 -5.69
N GLN A 86 4.05 -38.72 -5.23
CA GLN A 86 4.01 -37.58 -4.32
C GLN A 86 3.31 -36.41 -5.04
N SER A 87 2.01 -36.27 -4.79
CA SER A 87 1.28 -35.07 -5.27
C SER A 87 1.98 -33.80 -4.76
N LEU A 88 1.85 -32.71 -5.48
CA LEU A 88 2.35 -31.40 -4.99
C LEU A 88 1.85 -31.13 -3.57
N PHE A 89 0.64 -31.57 -3.24
CA PHE A 89 0.05 -31.51 -1.91
C PHE A 89 0.83 -32.27 -0.84
N ALA A 90 1.39 -33.45 -1.15
CA ALA A 90 2.23 -34.21 -0.21
C ALA A 90 3.55 -33.46 0.11
N LYS A 91 4.15 -32.79 -0.89
CA LYS A 91 5.34 -31.95 -0.68
C LYS A 91 5.02 -30.71 0.16
N ILE A 92 3.88 -30.05 -0.12
CA ILE A 92 3.40 -28.90 0.65
C ILE A 92 3.12 -29.32 2.09
N ALA A 93 2.39 -30.41 2.32
CA ALA A 93 2.09 -30.91 3.68
C ALA A 93 3.36 -31.28 4.46
N HIS A 94 4.38 -31.83 3.80
CA HIS A 94 5.67 -32.10 4.44
C HIS A 94 6.41 -30.80 4.79
N MET A 95 6.35 -29.77 3.94
CA MET A 95 6.91 -28.45 4.23
C MET A 95 6.16 -27.79 5.39
N GLU A 96 4.83 -27.86 5.42
CA GLU A 96 3.99 -27.32 6.51
C GLU A 96 4.23 -28.01 7.86
N SER A 97 4.67 -29.28 7.88
CA SER A 97 4.98 -29.99 9.13
C SER A 97 6.30 -29.55 9.78
N GLN A 98 7.15 -28.81 9.08
CA GLN A 98 8.45 -28.36 9.56
C GLN A 98 8.43 -26.87 9.93
N TRP A 99 8.61 -26.54 11.21
CA TRP A 99 8.64 -25.17 11.73
C TRP A 99 9.60 -24.24 10.98
N VAL A 100 10.68 -24.80 10.44
CA VAL A 100 11.67 -24.04 9.65
C VAL A 100 11.06 -23.48 8.37
N TRP A 101 10.26 -24.27 7.64
CA TRP A 101 9.60 -23.83 6.41
C TRP A 101 8.47 -22.83 6.69
N ILE A 102 7.75 -23.03 7.80
CA ILE A 102 6.75 -22.04 8.26
C ILE A 102 7.44 -20.72 8.57
N GLY A 103 8.52 -20.74 9.36
CA GLY A 103 9.28 -19.52 9.66
C GLY A 103 9.84 -18.85 8.41
N THR A 104 10.38 -19.63 7.46
CA THR A 104 10.89 -19.10 6.19
C THR A 104 9.80 -18.45 5.35
N SER A 105 8.62 -19.07 5.25
CA SER A 105 7.48 -18.50 4.48
C SER A 105 6.97 -17.20 5.10
N VAL A 106 6.93 -17.11 6.42
CA VAL A 106 6.56 -15.86 7.13
C VAL A 106 7.59 -14.76 6.84
N VAL A 107 8.89 -15.06 6.90
CA VAL A 107 9.94 -14.08 6.58
C VAL A 107 9.83 -13.61 5.13
N ILE A 108 9.67 -14.54 4.18
CA ILE A 108 9.48 -14.19 2.76
C ILE A 108 8.24 -13.31 2.59
N MET A 109 7.12 -13.65 3.22
CA MET A 109 5.89 -12.85 3.17
C MET A 109 6.13 -11.44 3.72
N CYS A 110 6.79 -11.31 4.87
CA CYS A 110 7.14 -10.01 5.44
C CYS A 110 8.02 -9.18 4.50
N VAL A 111 9.02 -9.81 3.87
CA VAL A 111 9.91 -9.13 2.90
C VAL A 111 9.13 -8.68 1.67
N LEU A 112 8.23 -9.51 1.13
CA LEU A 112 7.39 -9.16 -0.01
C LEU A 112 6.43 -8.01 0.33
N VAL A 113 5.76 -8.06 1.47
CA VAL A 113 4.87 -7.00 1.95
C VAL A 113 5.65 -5.71 2.16
N PHE A 114 6.79 -5.76 2.84
CA PHE A 114 7.67 -4.61 3.01
C PHE A 114 8.12 -4.03 1.67
N GLY A 115 8.56 -4.88 0.73
CA GLY A 115 8.98 -4.48 -0.62
C GLY A 115 7.84 -3.81 -1.40
N MET A 116 6.62 -4.31 -1.26
CA MET A 116 5.43 -3.72 -1.88
C MET A 116 5.16 -2.31 -1.35
N PHE A 117 5.13 -2.12 -0.01
CA PHE A 117 4.92 -0.79 0.60
C PHE A 117 6.06 0.19 0.32
N LYS A 118 7.30 -0.29 0.35
CA LYS A 118 8.48 0.58 0.25
C LYS A 118 8.83 0.96 -1.19
N PHE A 119 8.53 0.09 -2.17
CA PHE A 119 8.98 0.27 -3.56
C PHE A 119 7.85 0.17 -4.58
N ALA A 120 7.03 -0.88 -4.55
CA ALA A 120 6.07 -1.13 -5.63
C ALA A 120 4.94 -0.09 -5.66
N ILE A 121 4.31 0.19 -4.51
CA ILE A 121 3.22 1.18 -4.41
C ILE A 121 3.73 2.59 -4.76
N PRO A 122 4.84 3.12 -4.18
CA PRO A 122 5.35 4.44 -4.54
C PRO A 122 5.76 4.55 -6.01
N LEU A 123 6.37 3.51 -6.57
CA LEU A 123 6.75 3.50 -7.98
C LEU A 123 5.52 3.56 -8.90
N ALA A 124 4.49 2.77 -8.59
CA ALA A 124 3.23 2.77 -9.32
C ALA A 124 2.53 4.14 -9.19
N ALA A 125 2.47 4.70 -7.97
CA ALA A 125 1.88 6.01 -7.71
C ALA A 125 2.56 7.11 -8.54
N HIS A 126 3.88 7.14 -8.56
CA HIS A 126 4.65 8.07 -9.38
C HIS A 126 4.30 7.95 -10.87
N HIS A 127 4.33 6.74 -11.43
CA HIS A 127 4.04 6.55 -12.85
C HIS A 127 2.59 6.87 -13.22
N ILE A 128 1.64 6.56 -12.35
CA ILE A 128 0.22 6.88 -12.55
C ILE A 128 0.03 8.39 -12.49
N ALA A 129 0.55 9.06 -11.45
CA ALA A 129 0.41 10.51 -11.27
C ALA A 129 0.93 11.28 -12.49
N GLN A 130 2.07 10.86 -13.08
CA GLN A 130 2.65 11.53 -14.25
C GLN A 130 1.83 11.35 -15.54
N ARG A 131 1.00 10.30 -15.63
CA ARG A 131 0.21 9.98 -16.83
C ARG A 131 -1.28 10.25 -16.68
N LEU A 132 -1.73 10.69 -15.51
CA LEU A 132 -3.14 10.95 -15.26
C LEU A 132 -3.65 12.06 -16.19
N PRO A 133 -4.77 11.86 -16.91
CA PRO A 133 -5.40 12.89 -17.75
C PRO A 133 -5.77 14.14 -16.95
N ALA A 134 -5.71 15.29 -17.60
CA ALA A 134 -5.94 16.58 -16.96
C ALA A 134 -7.36 16.74 -16.39
N ASP A 135 -8.36 16.18 -17.04
CA ASP A 135 -9.76 16.19 -16.61
C ASP A 135 -9.98 15.45 -15.28
N ILE A 136 -9.35 14.28 -15.11
CA ILE A 136 -9.40 13.54 -13.84
C ILE A 136 -8.65 14.32 -12.75
N MET A 137 -7.48 14.87 -13.08
CA MET A 137 -6.67 15.66 -12.16
C MET A 137 -7.46 16.90 -11.67
N MET A 138 -8.16 17.58 -12.58
CA MET A 138 -9.02 18.72 -12.25
C MET A 138 -10.16 18.29 -11.33
N ALA A 139 -10.88 17.22 -11.67
CA ALA A 139 -12.03 16.76 -10.86
C ALA A 139 -11.62 16.36 -9.43
N VAL A 140 -10.49 15.67 -9.28
CA VAL A 140 -9.93 15.30 -7.98
C VAL A 140 -9.47 16.53 -7.21
N GLY A 141 -8.81 17.46 -7.88
CA GLY A 141 -8.35 18.71 -7.29
C GLY A 141 -9.48 19.64 -6.85
N ASP A 142 -10.58 19.72 -7.62
CA ASP A 142 -11.76 20.52 -7.25
C ASP A 142 -12.42 20.01 -5.96
N GLN A 143 -12.45 18.70 -5.76
CA GLN A 143 -12.92 18.12 -4.50
C GLN A 143 -12.00 18.46 -3.32
N ALA A 144 -10.67 18.41 -3.55
CA ALA A 144 -9.70 18.79 -2.53
C ALA A 144 -9.78 20.30 -2.22
N GLU A 145 -9.91 21.17 -3.22
CA GLU A 145 -10.11 22.61 -3.03
C GLU A 145 -11.36 22.87 -2.18
N SER A 146 -12.49 22.24 -2.50
CA SER A 146 -13.73 22.36 -1.72
C SER A 146 -13.52 21.95 -0.26
N TYR A 147 -12.82 20.83 -0.02
CA TYR A 147 -12.55 20.37 1.34
C TYR A 147 -11.65 21.37 2.13
N VAL A 148 -10.60 21.93 1.50
CA VAL A 148 -9.77 22.96 2.12
C VAL A 148 -10.55 24.25 2.38
N MET A 149 -11.45 24.62 1.47
CA MET A 149 -12.34 25.80 1.63
C MET A 149 -13.26 25.65 2.85
N ASP A 150 -13.70 24.43 3.17
CA ASP A 150 -14.53 24.14 4.35
C ASP A 150 -13.72 24.20 5.67
N MET A 151 -12.42 23.85 5.62
CA MET A 151 -11.51 23.88 6.77
C MET A 151 -10.91 25.28 7.03
N THR A 152 -11.02 26.19 6.08
CA THR A 152 -10.44 27.55 6.12
C THR A 152 -11.53 28.61 6.17
N THR A 153 -11.17 29.83 6.54
CA THR A 153 -12.08 30.98 6.58
C THR A 153 -11.75 31.99 5.47
N PRO A 154 -12.66 32.90 5.11
CA PRO A 154 -12.31 34.02 4.25
C PRO A 154 -11.12 34.80 4.82
N SER A 155 -10.20 35.22 3.94
CA SER A 155 -9.04 36.05 4.35
C SER A 155 -9.50 37.36 5.00
N THR A 156 -8.78 37.73 6.05
CA THR A 156 -8.94 39.02 6.76
C THR A 156 -8.00 40.13 6.23
N LEU A 157 -7.07 39.74 5.32
CA LEU A 157 -6.15 40.70 4.72
C LEU A 157 -6.87 41.67 3.78
N PRO A 158 -6.43 42.92 3.71
CA PRO A 158 -6.93 43.87 2.72
C PRO A 158 -6.81 43.32 1.30
N LYS A 159 -7.77 43.63 0.44
CA LYS A 159 -7.77 43.14 -0.94
C LYS A 159 -6.48 43.53 -1.69
N SER A 160 -5.96 44.72 -1.45
CA SER A 160 -4.68 45.14 -2.02
C SER A 160 -3.53 44.21 -1.67
N ARG A 161 -3.47 43.72 -0.40
CA ARG A 161 -2.43 42.77 0.02
C ARG A 161 -2.60 41.41 -0.63
N GLN A 162 -3.84 40.94 -0.77
CA GLN A 162 -4.11 39.68 -1.52
C GLN A 162 -3.67 39.83 -2.99
N ASP A 163 -3.93 40.98 -3.62
CA ASP A 163 -3.53 41.24 -5.01
C ASP A 163 -1.99 41.37 -5.13
N ASP A 164 -1.29 41.91 -4.15
CA ASP A 164 0.18 41.93 -4.09
C ASP A 164 0.75 40.51 -4.07
N ILE A 165 0.14 39.59 -3.30
CA ILE A 165 0.57 38.17 -3.23
C ILE A 165 0.39 37.48 -4.59
N VAL A 166 -0.73 37.73 -5.26
CA VAL A 166 -0.95 37.21 -6.62
C VAL A 166 0.11 37.76 -7.57
N ALA A 167 0.42 39.08 -7.48
CA ALA A 167 1.46 39.70 -8.30
C ALA A 167 2.88 39.17 -8.00
N LEU A 168 3.16 38.77 -6.76
CA LEU A 168 4.41 38.06 -6.43
C LEU A 168 4.50 36.74 -7.14
N TYR A 169 3.43 35.93 -7.10
CA TYR A 169 3.37 34.63 -7.77
C TYR A 169 3.49 34.76 -9.29
N ASP A 170 2.91 35.80 -9.89
CA ASP A 170 2.96 36.03 -11.34
C ASP A 170 4.38 36.20 -11.89
N LYS A 171 5.37 36.55 -11.03
CA LYS A 171 6.80 36.61 -11.39
C LYS A 171 7.41 35.21 -11.63
N LEU A 172 6.84 34.16 -11.06
CA LEU A 172 7.34 32.80 -11.20
C LEU A 172 7.05 32.26 -12.61
N ASP A 173 7.98 31.49 -13.15
CA ASP A 173 7.85 30.84 -14.47
C ASP A 173 7.30 29.39 -14.29
N GLY A 174 6.11 29.30 -13.76
CA GLY A 174 5.44 28.01 -13.57
C GLY A 174 4.57 27.59 -14.76
N ASN A 175 4.70 26.37 -15.20
CA ASN A 175 3.78 25.79 -16.18
C ASN A 175 3.33 24.40 -15.68
N PRO A 176 2.05 24.20 -15.37
CA PRO A 176 0.94 25.16 -15.51
C PRO A 176 0.97 26.30 -14.47
N LYS A 177 0.45 27.47 -14.83
CA LYS A 177 0.21 28.57 -13.87
C LYS A 177 -0.90 28.18 -12.90
N ALA A 178 -0.69 28.45 -11.62
CA ALA A 178 -1.70 28.20 -10.60
C ALA A 178 -2.61 29.42 -10.37
N LYS A 179 -3.82 29.13 -9.92
CA LYS A 179 -4.73 30.08 -9.29
C LYS A 179 -4.29 30.28 -7.84
N ILE A 180 -4.01 31.50 -7.41
CA ILE A 180 -3.69 31.80 -6.01
C ILE A 180 -4.96 32.19 -5.26
N ILE A 181 -5.18 31.56 -4.12
CA ILE A 181 -6.28 31.86 -3.21
C ILE A 181 -5.69 32.17 -1.83
N VAL A 182 -5.99 33.37 -1.31
CA VAL A 182 -5.59 33.77 0.06
C VAL A 182 -6.77 33.51 0.98
N ARG A 183 -6.53 32.81 2.10
CA ARG A 183 -7.56 32.40 3.07
C ARG A 183 -7.10 32.68 4.51
N GLY A 184 -8.04 32.85 5.44
CA GLY A 184 -7.74 32.69 6.86
C GLY A 184 -7.55 31.20 7.18
N GLY A 185 -6.56 30.83 7.97
CA GLY A 185 -6.14 29.43 8.18
C GLY A 185 -7.19 28.52 8.82
N GLY A 186 -8.10 29.06 9.66
CA GLY A 186 -9.11 28.24 10.32
C GLY A 186 -8.49 27.04 11.03
N ASP A 187 -8.94 25.83 10.70
CA ASP A 187 -8.40 24.58 11.27
C ASP A 187 -7.03 24.21 10.69
N VAL A 188 -6.63 24.80 9.57
CA VAL A 188 -5.36 24.53 8.87
C VAL A 188 -4.18 25.29 9.47
N GLY A 189 -4.45 26.46 10.07
CA GLY A 189 -3.44 27.35 10.65
C GLY A 189 -2.51 27.98 9.61
N ALA A 190 -1.24 28.26 9.99
CA ALA A 190 -0.21 28.81 9.10
C ALA A 190 0.24 27.76 8.09
N ASN A 191 -0.24 27.86 6.83
CA ASN A 191 0.03 26.85 5.80
C ASN A 191 -0.03 27.42 4.37
N ALA A 192 0.57 26.67 3.44
CA ALA A 192 0.37 26.81 2.00
C ALA A 192 0.16 25.42 1.40
N LEU A 193 -0.73 25.29 0.41
CA LEU A 193 -1.19 24.02 -0.11
C LEU A 193 -1.27 24.04 -1.64
N ALA A 194 -0.52 23.15 -2.27
CA ALA A 194 -0.56 22.91 -3.72
C ALA A 194 -1.63 21.85 -4.05
N ILE A 195 -2.72 22.26 -4.69
CA ILE A 195 -3.87 21.40 -5.03
C ILE A 195 -3.79 20.97 -6.49
N PRO A 196 -4.11 19.69 -6.82
CA PRO A 196 -3.92 19.14 -8.17
C PRO A 196 -4.65 19.86 -9.32
N ASN A 197 -5.71 20.65 -9.06
CA ASN A 197 -6.39 21.47 -10.07
C ASN A 197 -5.65 22.77 -10.41
N ASN A 198 -4.35 22.83 -10.13
CA ASN A 198 -3.53 24.03 -10.29
C ASN A 198 -3.98 25.21 -9.41
N THR A 199 -4.36 24.94 -8.19
CA THR A 199 -4.63 25.97 -7.18
C THR A 199 -3.54 25.92 -6.10
N ILE A 200 -3.06 27.09 -5.67
CA ILE A 200 -2.26 27.23 -4.45
C ILE A 200 -3.08 28.06 -3.47
N ILE A 201 -3.37 27.49 -2.32
CA ILE A 201 -4.00 28.20 -1.20
C ILE A 201 -2.90 28.60 -0.22
N ILE A 202 -2.85 29.87 0.18
CA ILE A 202 -1.93 30.39 1.19
C ILE A 202 -2.73 31.06 2.29
N THR A 203 -2.35 30.84 3.57
CA THR A 203 -3.12 31.34 4.70
C THR A 203 -2.58 32.68 5.21
N ASP A 204 -3.49 33.52 5.79
CA ASP A 204 -3.17 34.80 6.42
C ASP A 204 -2.09 34.60 7.51
N GLU A 205 -2.19 33.51 8.28
CA GLU A 205 -1.27 33.20 9.37
C GLU A 205 0.15 32.92 8.85
N LEU A 206 0.27 32.21 7.69
CA LEU A 206 1.57 32.01 7.07
C LEU A 206 2.14 33.33 6.56
N ILE A 207 1.32 34.17 5.95
CA ILE A 207 1.73 35.49 5.46
C ILE A 207 2.22 36.38 6.61
N HIS A 208 1.53 36.33 7.76
CA HIS A 208 1.96 37.08 8.96
C HIS A 208 3.24 36.49 9.58
N LEU A 209 3.53 35.22 9.37
CA LEU A 209 4.76 34.58 9.83
C LEU A 209 5.99 35.05 9.03
N THR A 210 5.83 35.48 7.79
CA THR A 210 6.94 35.96 6.95
C THR A 210 7.40 37.35 7.32
N ASP A 211 8.71 37.63 7.18
CA ASP A 211 9.30 38.94 7.45
C ASP A 211 9.21 39.87 6.24
N ASP A 212 9.23 39.30 5.02
CA ASP A 212 9.20 40.07 3.79
C ASP A 212 8.54 39.28 2.63
N ASP A 213 8.30 39.97 1.53
CA ASP A 213 7.68 39.42 0.32
C ASP A 213 8.56 38.38 -0.39
N ASN A 214 9.88 38.36 -0.17
CA ASN A 214 10.76 37.36 -0.77
C ASN A 214 10.58 35.98 -0.09
N GLN A 215 10.27 35.97 1.22
CA GLN A 215 9.89 34.71 1.89
C GLN A 215 8.56 34.18 1.37
N ILE A 216 7.56 35.05 1.14
CA ILE A 216 6.29 34.63 0.50
C ILE A 216 6.55 34.08 -0.90
N LEU A 217 7.35 34.79 -1.69
CA LEU A 217 7.73 34.36 -3.03
C LEU A 217 8.44 32.99 -3.02
N ALA A 218 9.32 32.75 -2.03
CA ALA A 218 10.03 31.49 -1.88
C ALA A 218 9.07 30.35 -1.56
N VAL A 219 8.09 30.56 -0.67
CA VAL A 219 7.04 29.57 -0.36
C VAL A 219 6.17 29.31 -1.60
N LEU A 220 5.71 30.35 -2.29
CA LEU A 220 4.91 30.19 -3.51
C LEU A 220 5.68 29.43 -4.61
N ALA A 221 6.99 29.67 -4.73
CA ALA A 221 7.85 28.93 -5.66
C ALA A 221 7.98 27.45 -5.25
N HIS A 222 8.05 27.15 -3.94
CA HIS A 222 8.07 25.79 -3.43
C HIS A 222 6.75 25.05 -3.73
N GLU A 223 5.59 25.69 -3.47
CA GLU A 223 4.28 25.11 -3.78
C GLU A 223 4.11 24.90 -5.30
N GLN A 224 4.61 25.81 -6.12
CA GLN A 224 4.65 25.64 -7.57
C GLN A 224 5.49 24.41 -7.95
N GLY A 225 6.58 24.13 -7.24
CA GLY A 225 7.38 22.92 -7.41
C GLY A 225 6.56 21.64 -7.17
N HIS A 226 5.70 21.62 -6.14
CA HIS A 226 4.79 20.51 -5.90
C HIS A 226 3.78 20.31 -7.03
N LEU A 227 3.24 21.39 -7.61
CA LEU A 227 2.32 21.32 -8.75
C LEU A 227 3.02 20.77 -10.01
N VAL A 228 4.18 21.31 -10.37
CA VAL A 228 4.95 20.91 -11.56
C VAL A 228 5.32 19.44 -11.49
N HIS A 229 5.70 18.95 -10.33
CA HIS A 229 6.08 17.55 -10.12
C HIS A 229 4.90 16.63 -9.78
N ARG A 230 3.68 17.17 -9.61
CA ARG A 230 2.45 16.45 -9.26
C ARG A 230 2.55 15.68 -7.93
N HIS A 231 3.28 16.22 -6.95
CA HIS A 231 3.56 15.53 -5.70
C HIS A 231 2.31 15.22 -4.89
N SER A 232 1.35 16.16 -4.80
CA SER A 232 0.07 15.95 -4.09
C SER A 232 -0.71 14.77 -4.67
N LEU A 233 -0.73 14.67 -6.01
CA LEU A 233 -1.40 13.57 -6.71
C LEU A 233 -0.68 12.24 -6.52
N GLU A 234 0.67 12.24 -6.61
CA GLU A 234 1.49 11.05 -6.36
C GLU A 234 1.25 10.50 -4.95
N GLN A 235 1.22 11.39 -3.97
CA GLN A 235 0.99 11.02 -2.58
C GLN A 235 -0.43 10.49 -2.34
N ALA A 236 -1.44 11.13 -2.93
CA ALA A 236 -2.82 10.65 -2.84
C ALA A 236 -2.97 9.23 -3.42
N ILE A 237 -2.39 8.98 -4.59
CA ILE A 237 -2.40 7.64 -5.22
C ILE A 237 -1.62 6.63 -4.36
N ASN A 238 -0.50 7.04 -3.77
CA ASN A 238 0.28 6.20 -2.85
C ASN A 238 -0.55 5.80 -1.63
N SER A 239 -1.23 6.74 -0.99
CA SER A 239 -2.10 6.50 0.16
C SER A 239 -3.30 5.63 -0.20
N LEU A 240 -3.90 5.83 -1.37
CA LEU A 240 -4.96 4.97 -1.90
C LEU A 240 -4.46 3.54 -2.14
N GLY A 241 -3.28 3.36 -2.72
CA GLY A 241 -2.68 2.05 -2.92
C GLY A 241 -2.49 1.29 -1.62
N ILE A 242 -2.09 1.97 -0.55
CA ILE A 242 -1.99 1.42 0.80
C ILE A 242 -3.37 1.05 1.33
N SER A 243 -4.37 1.93 1.19
CA SER A 243 -5.74 1.68 1.64
C SER A 243 -6.38 0.47 0.94
N VAL A 244 -6.21 0.35 -0.38
CA VAL A 244 -6.66 -0.83 -1.15
C VAL A 244 -6.03 -2.11 -0.60
N LEU A 245 -4.74 -2.10 -0.30
CA LEU A 245 -4.07 -3.26 0.24
C LEU A 245 -4.61 -3.66 1.61
N ILE A 246 -4.86 -2.68 2.49
CA ILE A 246 -5.48 -2.92 3.80
C ILE A 246 -6.85 -3.58 3.61
N VAL A 247 -7.69 -3.05 2.71
CA VAL A 247 -9.00 -3.64 2.37
C VAL A 247 -8.87 -5.09 1.89
N VAL A 248 -7.90 -5.38 1.03
CA VAL A 248 -7.66 -6.75 0.54
C VAL A 248 -7.29 -7.70 1.69
N ILE A 249 -6.51 -7.23 2.68
CA ILE A 249 -6.09 -8.04 3.82
C ILE A 249 -7.21 -8.20 4.86
N THR A 250 -7.95 -7.13 5.16
CA THR A 250 -8.95 -7.10 6.23
C THR A 250 -10.36 -7.42 5.75
N GLY A 251 -10.66 -7.22 4.48
CA GLY A 251 -12.01 -7.33 3.89
C GLY A 251 -12.94 -6.16 4.22
N ASP A 252 -12.44 -5.11 4.90
CA ASP A 252 -13.23 -3.94 5.32
C ASP A 252 -13.09 -2.79 4.31
N THR A 253 -14.23 -2.38 3.72
CA THR A 253 -14.32 -1.31 2.73
C THR A 253 -14.96 -0.03 3.27
N SER A 254 -15.30 0.01 4.56
CA SER A 254 -16.21 1.02 5.15
C SER A 254 -15.72 2.46 5.01
N ASP A 255 -14.41 2.70 5.02
CA ASP A 255 -13.85 4.05 5.10
C ASP A 255 -13.17 4.53 3.81
N MET A 256 -13.07 3.68 2.79
CA MET A 256 -12.19 3.94 1.64
C MET A 256 -12.62 5.14 0.77
N LEU A 257 -13.93 5.33 0.58
CA LEU A 257 -14.47 6.39 -0.30
C LEU A 257 -14.59 7.75 0.39
N LEU A 258 -14.72 7.76 1.73
CA LEU A 258 -14.90 9.00 2.50
C LEU A 258 -13.58 9.75 2.75
N THR A 259 -12.44 9.07 2.60
CA THR A 259 -11.12 9.61 2.94
C THR A 259 -10.40 10.29 1.78
N LEU A 260 -10.86 10.14 0.52
CA LEU A 260 -10.18 10.65 -0.68
C LEU A 260 -9.89 12.15 -0.64
N PRO A 261 -10.85 13.06 -0.34
CA PRO A 261 -10.56 14.49 -0.27
C PRO A 261 -9.58 14.85 0.84
N ALA A 262 -9.69 14.20 2.00
CA ALA A 262 -8.79 14.41 3.12
C ALA A 262 -7.36 13.94 2.81
N LEU A 263 -7.19 12.83 2.07
CA LEU A 263 -5.88 12.33 1.66
C LEU A 263 -5.10 13.30 0.76
N LEU A 264 -5.79 14.18 0.03
CA LEU A 264 -5.17 15.19 -0.83
C LEU A 264 -4.74 16.44 -0.07
N THR A 265 -5.23 16.63 1.15
CA THR A 265 -5.02 17.83 1.96
C THR A 265 -4.13 17.61 3.18
N VAL A 266 -4.13 16.39 3.74
CA VAL A 266 -3.27 15.97 4.84
C VAL A 266 -2.11 15.14 4.28
N VAL A 267 -1.31 15.79 3.42
CA VAL A 267 -0.22 15.10 2.72
C VAL A 267 1.08 15.29 3.50
N ASP A 268 1.62 14.20 4.00
CA ASP A 268 3.01 14.14 4.49
C ASP A 268 3.92 13.79 3.30
N TYR A 269 4.51 14.80 2.69
CA TYR A 269 5.36 14.61 1.52
C TYR A 269 6.62 13.80 1.83
N SER A 270 7.04 12.99 0.86
CA SER A 270 8.31 12.27 0.99
C SER A 270 9.48 13.27 0.98
N GLN A 271 10.56 12.95 1.70
CA GLN A 271 11.76 13.78 1.68
C GLN A 271 12.27 14.08 0.26
N LYS A 272 12.10 13.13 -0.67
CA LYS A 272 12.49 13.33 -2.07
C LYS A 272 11.63 14.38 -2.75
N ALA A 273 10.32 14.38 -2.52
CA ALA A 273 9.38 15.36 -3.05
C ALA A 273 9.73 16.76 -2.55
N GLU A 274 10.02 16.89 -1.24
CA GLU A 274 10.44 18.15 -0.63
C GLU A 274 11.72 18.71 -1.28
N LEU A 275 12.75 17.88 -1.40
CA LEU A 275 14.02 18.30 -2.02
C LEU A 275 13.86 18.66 -3.52
N GLN A 276 12.87 18.08 -4.22
CA GLN A 276 12.55 18.47 -5.59
C GLN A 276 11.82 19.82 -5.65
N ALA A 277 10.86 20.05 -4.76
CA ALA A 277 10.15 21.32 -4.66
C ALA A 277 11.10 22.45 -4.23
N ASP A 278 11.98 22.22 -3.25
CA ASP A 278 13.01 23.17 -2.84
C ASP A 278 13.95 23.52 -3.98
N ARG A 279 14.40 22.52 -4.76
CA ARG A 279 15.25 22.76 -5.94
C ARG A 279 14.56 23.61 -6.99
N PHE A 280 13.28 23.37 -7.23
CA PHE A 280 12.48 24.21 -8.11
C PHE A 280 12.44 25.65 -7.60
N ALA A 281 12.11 25.84 -6.32
CA ALA A 281 12.07 27.15 -5.69
C ALA A 281 13.42 27.90 -5.79
N ILE A 282 14.52 27.22 -5.46
CA ILE A 282 15.89 27.79 -5.55
C ILE A 282 16.18 28.26 -6.97
N ASN A 283 15.85 27.45 -7.99
CA ASN A 283 16.08 27.83 -9.39
C ASN A 283 15.23 29.03 -9.82
N GLU A 284 13.98 29.11 -9.38
CA GLU A 284 13.08 30.23 -9.69
C GLU A 284 13.54 31.52 -8.99
N LEU A 285 13.90 31.45 -7.71
CA LEU A 285 14.44 32.58 -6.99
C LEU A 285 15.73 33.11 -7.64
N LYS A 286 16.63 32.20 -8.03
CA LYS A 286 17.85 32.56 -8.75
C LYS A 286 17.55 33.21 -10.11
N ARG A 287 16.58 32.73 -10.87
CA ARG A 287 16.12 33.34 -12.13
C ARG A 287 15.64 34.77 -11.93
N LEU A 288 15.00 35.03 -10.80
CA LEU A 288 14.48 36.35 -10.41
C LEU A 288 15.53 37.27 -9.74
N ASN A 289 16.79 36.81 -9.58
CA ASN A 289 17.84 37.48 -8.82
C ASN A 289 17.45 37.72 -7.34
N VAL A 290 16.64 36.80 -6.76
CA VAL A 290 16.29 36.78 -5.33
C VAL A 290 17.15 35.68 -4.68
N SER A 291 17.71 35.99 -3.51
CA SER A 291 18.52 35.03 -2.77
C SER A 291 17.67 33.87 -2.27
N ALA A 292 18.14 32.62 -2.49
CA ALA A 292 17.49 31.45 -1.94
C ALA A 292 17.51 31.38 -0.40
N ILE A 293 18.31 32.26 0.27
CA ILE A 293 18.36 32.34 1.73
C ILE A 293 16.98 32.62 2.34
N HIS A 294 16.12 33.37 1.65
CA HIS A 294 14.76 33.65 2.12
C HIS A 294 13.92 32.35 2.34
N LEU A 295 14.21 31.27 1.59
CA LEU A 295 13.59 29.99 1.83
C LEU A 295 14.15 29.33 3.10
N ALA A 296 15.46 29.41 3.34
CA ALA A 296 16.09 28.87 4.55
C ALA A 296 15.62 29.65 5.79
N ASP A 297 15.63 30.98 5.74
CA ASP A 297 15.18 31.86 6.83
C ASP A 297 13.71 31.53 7.20
N PHE A 298 12.86 31.32 6.21
CA PHE A 298 11.48 30.91 6.43
C PHE A 298 11.40 29.55 7.14
N PHE A 299 12.20 28.55 6.73
CA PHE A 299 12.23 27.26 7.39
C PHE A 299 12.75 27.33 8.83
N GLU A 300 13.77 28.15 9.10
CA GLU A 300 14.28 28.37 10.45
C GLU A 300 13.23 28.99 11.35
N LYS A 301 12.50 29.96 10.84
CA LYS A 301 11.42 30.65 11.57
C LYS A 301 10.29 29.66 11.91
N MET A 302 9.86 28.84 10.97
CA MET A 302 8.87 27.82 11.21
C MET A 302 9.31 26.81 12.28
N LYS A 303 10.60 26.45 12.28
CA LYS A 303 11.17 25.53 13.27
C LYS A 303 11.14 26.14 14.68
N GLN A 304 11.37 27.45 14.82
CA GLN A 304 11.28 28.16 16.09
C GLN A 304 9.85 28.18 16.63
N GLU A 305 8.87 28.49 15.81
CA GLU A 305 7.44 28.52 16.18
C GLU A 305 6.94 27.16 16.67
N GLN A 306 7.44 26.04 16.09
CA GLN A 306 7.09 24.69 16.52
C GLN A 306 7.64 24.35 17.91
N GLY A 307 8.80 24.91 18.30
CA GLY A 307 9.42 24.70 19.62
C GLY A 307 8.61 25.30 20.77
N ASP A 308 7.81 26.31 20.52
CA ASP A 308 7.01 27.02 21.52
C ASP A 308 5.62 26.41 21.77
N GLY A 309 5.27 25.30 21.14
CA GLY A 309 4.11 24.46 21.49
C GLY A 309 2.73 25.08 21.19
N GLN A 310 2.64 26.18 20.42
CA GLN A 310 1.39 26.89 20.14
C GLN A 310 0.76 26.62 18.76
N GLY A 311 1.35 25.78 17.93
CA GLY A 311 0.87 25.55 16.56
C GLY A 311 0.02 24.29 16.40
N HIS A 312 -1.28 24.42 16.39
CA HIS A 312 -2.15 23.45 15.72
C HIS A 312 -1.91 23.58 14.21
N TRP A 313 -1.38 22.53 13.56
CA TRP A 313 -1.15 22.46 12.11
C TRP A 313 -0.21 23.55 11.55
N SER A 314 1.01 23.20 11.32
CA SER A 314 1.95 24.06 10.61
C SER A 314 2.36 23.40 9.30
N LEU A 315 2.83 24.19 8.33
CA LEU A 315 3.46 23.73 7.09
C LEU A 315 4.51 22.63 7.36
N LEU A 316 5.16 22.62 8.52
CA LEU A 316 6.13 21.57 8.92
C LEU A 316 5.49 20.21 9.16
N SER A 317 4.20 20.11 9.50
CA SER A 317 3.52 18.82 9.65
C SER A 317 3.27 18.16 8.28
N THR A 318 3.10 18.96 7.25
CA THR A 318 2.93 18.49 5.86
C THR A 318 4.26 18.43 5.09
N HIS A 319 5.31 19.15 5.55
CA HIS A 319 6.61 19.29 4.88
C HIS A 319 7.79 18.94 5.81
N PRO A 320 8.03 17.66 6.09
CA PRO A 320 8.99 17.22 7.11
C PRO A 320 10.47 17.39 6.74
N LYS A 321 11.34 17.28 7.75
CA LYS A 321 12.81 17.20 7.64
C LYS A 321 13.51 18.50 7.22
N THR A 322 13.18 19.55 7.94
CA THR A 322 13.65 20.92 7.71
C THR A 322 15.18 21.09 7.71
N ASP A 323 15.95 20.40 8.58
CA ASP A 323 17.42 20.59 8.66
C ASP A 323 18.13 20.25 7.34
N LYS A 324 17.76 19.15 6.68
CA LYS A 324 18.33 18.78 5.37
C LYS A 324 17.91 19.75 4.25
N ARG A 325 16.73 20.32 4.37
CA ARG A 325 16.21 21.32 3.42
C ARG A 325 16.99 22.62 3.55
N ILE A 326 17.21 23.09 4.78
CA ILE A 326 18.04 24.26 5.06
C ILE A 326 19.47 24.04 4.54
N GLU A 327 20.07 22.87 4.81
CA GLU A 327 21.40 22.52 4.29
C GLU A 327 21.43 22.55 2.74
N GLN A 328 20.40 22.03 2.07
CA GLN A 328 20.30 22.09 0.62
C GLN A 328 20.30 23.52 0.11
N VAL A 329 19.53 24.44 0.72
CA VAL A 329 19.49 25.85 0.31
C VAL A 329 20.90 26.47 0.40
N TYR A 330 21.62 26.24 1.50
CA TYR A 330 22.98 26.76 1.67
C TYR A 330 24.01 26.21 0.68
N GLN A 331 23.82 24.98 0.19
CA GLN A 331 24.70 24.37 -0.83
C GLN A 331 24.50 24.94 -2.24
N TYR A 332 23.37 25.60 -2.51
CA TYR A 332 23.02 26.14 -3.83
C TYR A 332 23.04 27.67 -3.91
N GLN A 333 23.62 28.34 -2.91
CA GLN A 333 23.83 29.81 -2.90
C GLN A 333 24.86 30.31 -3.92
#